data_bf9a806fb25135ab7861ac9b35ab859b
#
_entry.id   bf9a806fb25135ab7861ac9b35ab859b
#
_cell.length_a   1.000
_cell.length_b   1.000
_cell.length_c   1.000
_cell.angle_alpha   90.00
_cell.angle_beta   90.00
_cell.angle_gamma   90.00
#
_symmetry.space_group_name_H-M   'P 1'
#
loop_
_entity.id
_entity.type
_entity.pdbx_description
1 polymer ?
#
loop_
_entity_poly.entity_id
_entity_poly.type
_entity_poly.pdbx_seq_one_letter_code
_entity_poly.pdbx_strand_id
1 'polypeptide(L)'
;MRVVVTGGTGRAGRWVVRLLAEAGHEVVNFDVVSRPELELPGEFCRVELADAGKVYDALFQFRPDGICHLAANPAPSGQAQIDVFDNNVLSAHNLMQAAGDLGVSRVVYASSEMATGLLTEGTVPTQIPFDETERHPSPNAYALSKYISEVIADSVAVRDPQTAWVGLRINNVIPPDGYDRFRDEWDDPGRSKGNFWSYIDARDVGTAYRAALEGTSSGHEVCLIAAADTRAKRGLRELMAEFYDGYDRFASDYEDPRSAFDCAKMKALFGWAPRYSSRSLSC
;
A
#
# COMPACT_ATOMS: atom_id res chain seq x y z
N MET A 1 -1.26 16.53 14.68
CA MET A 1 -0.24 15.55 15.08
C MET A 1 1.04 15.84 14.34
N ARG A 2 2.19 15.53 14.96
CA ARG A 2 3.46 15.43 14.22
C ARG A 2 3.55 14.02 13.61
N VAL A 3 3.73 13.94 12.30
CA VAL A 3 3.69 12.68 11.56
C VAL A 3 4.97 12.51 10.75
N VAL A 4 5.66 11.38 10.95
CA VAL A 4 6.75 10.99 10.08
C VAL A 4 6.21 10.21 8.90
N VAL A 5 6.57 10.61 7.67
CA VAL A 5 6.29 9.87 6.45
C VAL A 5 7.62 9.36 5.90
N THR A 6 7.81 8.04 5.85
CA THR A 6 9.00 7.48 5.22
C THR A 6 8.75 7.20 3.74
N GLY A 7 9.75 7.42 2.88
CA GLY A 7 9.57 7.28 1.44
C GLY A 7 8.65 8.35 0.84
N GLY A 8 8.57 9.53 1.48
CA GLY A 8 7.66 10.60 1.09
C GLY A 8 7.98 11.22 -0.28
N THR A 9 9.19 11.06 -0.83
CA THR A 9 9.51 11.50 -2.20
C THR A 9 9.10 10.48 -3.28
N GLY A 10 8.62 9.30 -2.85
CA GLY A 10 8.19 8.23 -3.73
C GLY A 10 6.87 8.50 -4.45
N ARG A 11 6.49 7.58 -5.35
CA ARG A 11 5.26 7.67 -6.17
C ARG A 11 3.99 7.83 -5.33
N ALA A 12 3.82 7.03 -4.29
CA ALA A 12 2.68 7.12 -3.37
C ALA A 12 2.95 8.12 -2.23
N GLY A 13 4.16 8.11 -1.67
CA GLY A 13 4.52 8.91 -0.50
C GLY A 13 4.27 10.41 -0.65
N ARG A 14 4.57 10.99 -1.84
CA ARG A 14 4.33 12.41 -2.11
C ARG A 14 2.86 12.83 -1.95
N TRP A 15 1.92 11.92 -2.22
CA TRP A 15 0.49 12.17 -2.03
C TRP A 15 0.09 12.06 -0.55
N VAL A 16 0.69 11.11 0.19
CA VAL A 16 0.52 11.00 1.63
C VAL A 16 1.02 12.26 2.33
N VAL A 17 2.24 12.74 1.99
CA VAL A 17 2.82 13.98 2.55
C VAL A 17 1.89 15.17 2.32
N ARG A 18 1.44 15.38 1.07
CA ARG A 18 0.56 16.52 0.73
C ARG A 18 -0.77 16.45 1.46
N LEU A 19 -1.45 15.31 1.42
CA LEU A 19 -2.79 15.17 2.02
C LEU A 19 -2.77 15.24 3.56
N LEU A 20 -1.69 14.78 4.21
CA LEU A 20 -1.53 14.96 5.64
C LEU A 20 -1.27 16.42 6.01
N ALA A 21 -0.44 17.12 5.26
CA ALA A 21 -0.19 18.54 5.48
C ALA A 21 -1.44 19.41 5.24
N GLU A 22 -2.21 19.11 4.17
CA GLU A 22 -3.51 19.75 3.89
C GLU A 22 -4.54 19.51 5.00
N ALA A 23 -4.44 18.37 5.70
CA ALA A 23 -5.25 18.06 6.88
C ALA A 23 -4.77 18.75 8.17
N GLY A 24 -3.68 19.54 8.10
CA GLY A 24 -3.15 20.28 9.24
C GLY A 24 -2.19 19.49 10.13
N HIS A 25 -1.65 18.35 9.64
CA HIS A 25 -0.58 17.64 10.34
C HIS A 25 0.77 18.32 10.09
N GLU A 26 1.64 18.30 11.10
CA GLU A 26 3.06 18.65 10.97
C GLU A 26 3.80 17.45 10.40
N VAL A 27 4.22 17.54 9.14
CA VAL A 27 4.82 16.41 8.43
C VAL A 27 6.34 16.50 8.42
N VAL A 28 7.00 15.38 8.76
CA VAL A 28 8.44 15.20 8.57
C VAL A 28 8.67 14.06 7.60
N ASN A 29 9.34 14.32 6.48
CA ASN A 29 9.60 13.34 5.44
C ASN A 29 10.97 12.68 5.65
N PHE A 30 11.00 11.38 5.97
CA PHE A 30 12.21 10.56 6.03
C PHE A 30 12.42 9.87 4.70
N ASP A 31 13.49 10.19 4.00
CA ASP A 31 13.85 9.53 2.75
C ASP A 31 15.38 9.53 2.57
N VAL A 32 15.87 8.67 1.70
CA VAL A 32 17.30 8.65 1.30
C VAL A 32 17.58 9.58 0.12
N VAL A 33 16.53 9.96 -0.61
CA VAL A 33 16.60 10.84 -1.79
C VAL A 33 15.84 12.12 -1.54
N SER A 34 16.53 13.26 -1.57
CA SER A 34 15.87 14.56 -1.60
C SER A 34 15.40 14.90 -3.02
N ARG A 35 14.16 15.36 -3.15
CA ARG A 35 13.55 15.79 -4.42
C ARG A 35 12.91 17.16 -4.27
N PRO A 36 13.72 18.23 -4.19
CA PRO A 36 13.22 19.60 -3.98
C PRO A 36 12.26 20.07 -5.08
N GLU A 37 12.39 19.52 -6.30
CA GLU A 37 11.50 19.80 -7.43
C GLU A 37 10.04 19.36 -7.20
N LEU A 38 9.78 18.51 -6.21
CA LEU A 38 8.43 18.11 -5.84
C LEU A 38 7.72 19.15 -4.95
N GLU A 39 8.45 20.10 -4.39
CA GLU A 39 7.93 21.14 -3.47
C GLU A 39 6.99 20.56 -2.40
N LEU A 40 7.45 19.48 -1.75
CA LEU A 40 6.65 18.81 -0.71
C LEU A 40 6.61 19.65 0.56
N PRO A 41 5.42 19.77 1.20
CA PRO A 41 5.31 20.45 2.49
C PRO A 41 6.03 19.68 3.60
N GLY A 42 6.41 20.40 4.65
CA GLY A 42 7.05 19.85 5.84
C GLY A 42 8.57 19.80 5.75
N GLU A 43 9.18 19.20 6.76
CA GLU A 43 10.64 19.09 6.89
C GLU A 43 11.13 17.81 6.20
N PHE A 44 12.28 17.87 5.53
CA PHE A 44 12.97 16.70 4.97
C PHE A 44 14.14 16.31 5.90
N CYS A 45 14.18 15.01 6.24
CA CYS A 45 15.30 14.42 6.97
C CYS A 45 15.82 13.20 6.21
N ARG A 46 17.12 13.15 5.94
CA ARG A 46 17.74 12.00 5.28
C ARG A 46 17.98 10.88 6.29
N VAL A 47 17.24 9.77 6.17
CA VAL A 47 17.34 8.61 7.06
C VAL A 47 17.46 7.33 6.27
N GLU A 48 18.53 6.56 6.54
CA GLU A 48 18.68 5.20 6.03
C GLU A 48 17.99 4.23 6.99
N LEU A 49 16.85 3.67 6.59
CA LEU A 49 16.02 2.85 7.48
C LEU A 49 16.60 1.44 7.75
N ALA A 50 17.50 0.97 6.91
CA ALA A 50 18.22 -0.28 7.16
C ALA A 50 19.24 -0.15 8.31
N ASP A 51 19.58 1.08 8.73
CA ASP A 51 20.45 1.38 9.87
C ASP A 51 19.59 1.69 11.10
N ALA A 52 19.50 0.71 12.02
CA ALA A 52 18.68 0.84 13.22
C ALA A 52 19.07 2.06 14.07
N GLY A 53 20.37 2.36 14.21
CA GLY A 53 20.83 3.54 14.99
C GLY A 53 20.28 4.84 14.45
N LYS A 54 20.34 5.03 13.12
CA LYS A 54 19.79 6.23 12.47
C LYS A 54 18.28 6.34 12.61
N VAL A 55 17.56 5.21 12.61
CA VAL A 55 16.11 5.18 12.83
C VAL A 55 15.77 5.65 14.24
N TYR A 56 16.43 5.09 15.26
CA TYR A 56 16.21 5.49 16.64
C TYR A 56 16.57 6.96 16.87
N ASP A 57 17.72 7.43 16.40
CA ASP A 57 18.16 8.81 16.53
C ASP A 57 17.15 9.79 15.91
N ALA A 58 16.69 9.50 14.69
CA ALA A 58 15.73 10.33 13.99
C ALA A 58 14.35 10.34 14.67
N LEU A 59 13.80 9.17 15.06
CA LEU A 59 12.53 9.13 15.77
C LEU A 59 12.61 9.77 17.15
N PHE A 60 13.72 9.63 17.86
CA PHE A 60 13.95 10.32 19.14
C PHE A 60 14.05 11.84 18.99
N GLN A 61 14.68 12.33 17.91
CA GLN A 61 14.77 13.75 17.60
C GLN A 61 13.40 14.37 17.30
N PHE A 62 12.63 13.72 16.41
CA PHE A 62 11.37 14.29 15.91
C PHE A 62 10.16 13.97 16.79
N ARG A 63 10.21 12.90 17.60
CA ARG A 63 9.13 12.46 18.51
C ARG A 63 7.74 12.51 17.86
N PRO A 64 7.51 11.71 16.78
CA PRO A 64 6.24 11.72 16.09
C PRO A 64 5.12 11.12 16.93
N ASP A 65 3.91 11.65 16.79
CA ASP A 65 2.69 11.05 17.31
C ASP A 65 2.26 9.83 16.49
N GLY A 66 2.56 9.86 15.18
CA GLY A 66 2.23 8.78 14.24
C GLY A 66 3.24 8.65 13.11
N ILE A 67 3.27 7.48 12.48
CA ILE A 67 4.18 7.17 11.37
C ILE A 67 3.38 6.62 10.19
N CYS A 68 3.67 7.12 8.97
CA CYS A 68 3.25 6.56 7.69
C CYS A 68 4.48 5.98 6.98
N HIS A 69 4.63 4.66 7.00
CA HIS A 69 5.81 3.99 6.45
C HIS A 69 5.56 3.49 5.03
N LEU A 70 6.18 4.17 4.03
CA LEU A 70 6.08 3.78 2.62
C LEU A 70 7.45 3.47 1.99
N ALA A 71 8.56 3.76 2.69
CA ALA A 71 9.90 3.50 2.16
C ALA A 71 10.10 2.00 1.92
N ALA A 72 10.44 1.65 0.71
CA ALA A 72 10.78 0.29 0.30
C ALA A 72 11.40 0.31 -1.11
N ASN A 73 12.19 -0.70 -1.43
CA ASN A 73 12.56 -0.98 -2.80
C ASN A 73 11.35 -1.60 -3.51
N PRO A 74 10.79 -0.97 -4.56
CA PRO A 74 9.57 -1.43 -5.23
C PRO A 74 9.82 -2.64 -6.13
N ALA A 75 8.76 -3.31 -6.57
CA ALA A 75 8.82 -4.30 -7.64
C ALA A 75 8.13 -3.77 -8.91
N PRO A 76 8.65 -4.07 -10.11
CA PRO A 76 10.01 -4.56 -10.39
C PRO A 76 11.03 -3.43 -10.19
N SER A 77 12.17 -3.71 -9.55
CA SER A 77 13.16 -2.69 -9.22
C SER A 77 14.41 -2.72 -10.09
N GLY A 78 14.63 -3.79 -10.83
CA GLY A 78 15.92 -4.04 -11.52
C GLY A 78 17.09 -4.37 -10.58
N GLN A 79 16.84 -4.42 -9.26
CA GLN A 79 17.79 -4.80 -8.22
C GLN A 79 17.81 -6.32 -8.01
N ALA A 80 18.88 -6.84 -7.40
CA ALA A 80 18.92 -8.23 -7.00
C ALA A 80 17.84 -8.55 -5.97
N GLN A 81 17.25 -9.75 -6.03
CA GLN A 81 16.16 -10.13 -5.13
C GLN A 81 16.56 -10.06 -3.66
N ILE A 82 17.82 -10.38 -3.35
CA ILE A 82 18.35 -10.31 -1.98
C ILE A 82 18.40 -8.86 -1.48
N ASP A 83 18.82 -7.90 -2.30
CA ASP A 83 18.89 -6.48 -1.92
C ASP A 83 17.50 -5.90 -1.65
N VAL A 84 16.50 -6.32 -2.45
CA VAL A 84 15.10 -5.94 -2.22
C VAL A 84 14.58 -6.51 -0.90
N PHE A 85 14.86 -7.78 -0.64
CA PHE A 85 14.44 -8.45 0.59
C PHE A 85 15.08 -7.81 1.81
N ASP A 86 16.40 -7.72 1.84
CA ASP A 86 17.15 -7.20 2.98
C ASP A 86 16.75 -5.75 3.30
N ASN A 87 16.73 -4.88 2.29
CA ASN A 87 16.33 -3.50 2.50
C ASN A 87 14.91 -3.39 3.06
N ASN A 88 13.93 -4.08 2.47
CA ASN A 88 12.54 -3.91 2.85
C ASN A 88 12.25 -4.52 4.24
N VAL A 89 12.82 -5.68 4.54
CA VAL A 89 12.59 -6.35 5.83
C VAL A 89 13.31 -5.59 6.95
N LEU A 90 14.57 -5.20 6.77
CA LEU A 90 15.33 -4.46 7.79
C LEU A 90 14.70 -3.09 8.04
N SER A 91 14.31 -2.36 7.00
CA SER A 91 13.66 -1.05 7.15
C SER A 91 12.35 -1.14 7.93
N ALA A 92 11.49 -2.12 7.60
CA ALA A 92 10.24 -2.34 8.32
C ALA A 92 10.48 -2.75 9.77
N HIS A 93 11.39 -3.71 10.01
CA HIS A 93 11.74 -4.19 11.34
C HIS A 93 12.28 -3.06 12.22
N ASN A 94 13.31 -2.34 11.75
CA ASN A 94 13.96 -1.29 12.53
C ASN A 94 12.96 -0.17 12.89
N LEU A 95 12.14 0.25 11.92
CA LEU A 95 11.15 1.30 12.15
C LEU A 95 10.08 0.87 13.16
N MET A 96 9.54 -0.35 13.00
CA MET A 96 8.47 -0.85 13.87
C MET A 96 8.98 -1.09 15.29
N GLN A 97 10.20 -1.64 15.45
CA GLN A 97 10.83 -1.78 16.75
C GLN A 97 11.03 -0.43 17.45
N ALA A 98 11.64 0.54 16.76
CA ALA A 98 11.88 1.86 17.31
C ALA A 98 10.58 2.61 17.61
N ALA A 99 9.55 2.48 16.78
CA ALA A 99 8.25 3.10 17.02
C ALA A 99 7.59 2.56 18.30
N GLY A 100 7.60 1.25 18.53
CA GLY A 100 7.10 0.64 19.76
C GLY A 100 7.91 1.08 20.99
N ASP A 101 9.23 0.99 20.93
CA ASP A 101 10.11 1.36 22.05
C ASP A 101 10.00 2.83 22.45
N LEU A 102 9.72 3.71 21.49
CA LEU A 102 9.55 5.15 21.71
C LEU A 102 8.10 5.57 21.98
N GLY A 103 7.17 4.63 22.00
CA GLY A 103 5.76 4.86 22.34
C GLY A 103 4.98 5.65 21.29
N VAL A 104 5.30 5.48 20.00
CA VAL A 104 4.51 6.06 18.91
C VAL A 104 3.11 5.47 18.93
N SER A 105 2.09 6.32 18.97
CA SER A 105 0.71 5.85 19.18
C SER A 105 0.12 5.09 18.01
N ARG A 106 0.56 5.38 16.78
CA ARG A 106 0.02 4.73 15.57
C ARG A 106 1.03 4.66 14.44
N VAL A 107 1.11 3.49 13.82
CA VAL A 107 1.95 3.22 12.64
C VAL A 107 1.07 2.65 11.53
N VAL A 108 1.01 3.37 10.40
CA VAL A 108 0.38 2.90 9.16
C VAL A 108 1.49 2.56 8.18
N TYR A 109 1.57 1.31 7.73
CA TYR A 109 2.67 0.86 6.88
C TYR A 109 2.19 0.27 5.55
N ALA A 110 3.04 0.42 4.52
CA ALA A 110 2.80 -0.12 3.19
C ALA A 110 3.05 -1.63 3.16
N SER A 111 1.99 -2.44 3.18
CA SER A 111 1.98 -3.76 2.60
C SER A 111 1.68 -3.65 1.08
N SER A 112 1.33 -4.72 0.43
CA SER A 112 1.08 -4.76 -1.02
C SER A 112 0.03 -5.82 -1.34
N GLU A 113 -0.72 -5.62 -2.42
CA GLU A 113 -1.53 -6.69 -3.04
C GLU A 113 -0.69 -7.96 -3.28
N MET A 114 0.61 -7.80 -3.57
CA MET A 114 1.52 -8.93 -3.77
C MET A 114 1.76 -9.77 -2.50
N ALA A 115 1.50 -9.23 -1.31
CA ALA A 115 1.57 -10.01 -0.06
C ALA A 115 0.54 -11.14 -0.02
N THR A 116 -0.53 -11.07 -0.79
CA THR A 116 -1.50 -12.16 -0.94
C THR A 116 -0.92 -13.40 -1.63
N GLY A 117 0.15 -13.25 -2.43
CA GLY A 117 0.71 -14.30 -3.27
C GLY A 117 -0.07 -14.57 -4.56
N LEU A 118 -1.22 -13.91 -4.77
CA LEU A 118 -2.09 -14.12 -5.94
C LEU A 118 -1.46 -13.74 -7.28
N LEU A 119 -0.49 -12.79 -7.28
CA LEU A 119 0.12 -12.27 -8.52
C LEU A 119 1.20 -13.21 -9.08
N THR A 120 1.03 -14.50 -8.85
CA THR A 120 1.86 -15.58 -9.39
C THR A 120 1.15 -16.18 -10.60
N GLU A 121 1.88 -16.45 -11.67
CA GLU A 121 1.32 -17.09 -12.85
C GLU A 121 0.61 -18.40 -12.50
N GLY A 122 -0.61 -18.57 -13.01
CA GLY A 122 -1.45 -19.73 -12.72
C GLY A 122 -2.19 -19.71 -11.38
N THR A 123 -1.94 -18.71 -10.52
CA THR A 123 -2.69 -18.56 -9.26
C THR A 123 -3.95 -17.72 -9.50
N VAL A 124 -5.06 -18.19 -8.97
CA VAL A 124 -6.37 -17.50 -9.07
C VAL A 124 -7.00 -17.39 -7.69
N PRO A 125 -7.78 -16.34 -7.44
CA PRO A 125 -8.46 -16.18 -6.16
C PRO A 125 -9.49 -17.28 -5.91
N THR A 126 -9.75 -17.55 -4.63
CA THR A 126 -10.79 -18.51 -4.24
C THR A 126 -12.16 -18.06 -4.74
N GLN A 127 -12.44 -16.77 -4.63
CA GLN A 127 -13.65 -16.13 -5.14
C GLN A 127 -13.36 -14.66 -5.49
N ILE A 128 -14.10 -14.05 -6.39
CA ILE A 128 -14.07 -12.61 -6.69
C ILE A 128 -15.41 -11.97 -6.23
N PRO A 129 -15.38 -10.85 -5.50
CA PRO A 129 -14.21 -10.19 -4.92
C PRO A 129 -13.62 -11.03 -3.77
N PHE A 130 -12.31 -10.88 -3.55
CA PHE A 130 -11.62 -11.50 -2.41
C PHE A 130 -11.20 -10.45 -1.39
N ASP A 131 -11.09 -10.87 -0.14
CA ASP A 131 -10.72 -10.05 1.01
C ASP A 131 -9.30 -10.36 1.52
N GLU A 132 -8.98 -9.86 2.72
CA GLU A 132 -7.66 -10.01 3.34
C GLU A 132 -7.32 -11.44 3.74
N THR A 133 -8.28 -12.36 3.77
CA THR A 133 -8.07 -13.78 4.10
C THR A 133 -7.43 -14.56 2.95
N GLU A 134 -7.53 -14.04 1.73
CA GLU A 134 -6.91 -14.67 0.56
C GLU A 134 -5.39 -14.68 0.69
N ARG A 135 -4.80 -15.90 0.60
CA ARG A 135 -3.38 -16.09 0.86
C ARG A 135 -2.80 -17.27 0.08
N HIS A 136 -1.69 -17.00 -0.61
CA HIS A 136 -0.89 -17.97 -1.38
C HIS A 136 0.60 -17.78 -1.09
N PRO A 137 1.48 -18.72 -1.45
CA PRO A 137 2.92 -18.56 -1.34
C PRO A 137 3.43 -17.33 -2.11
N SER A 138 4.34 -16.59 -1.51
CA SER A 138 4.91 -15.38 -2.13
C SER A 138 5.86 -15.75 -3.28
N PRO A 139 5.68 -15.17 -4.50
CA PRO A 139 6.43 -15.59 -5.69
C PRO A 139 7.84 -15.01 -5.80
N ASN A 140 8.15 -13.95 -5.07
CA ASN A 140 9.42 -13.22 -5.16
C ASN A 140 9.76 -12.50 -3.85
N ALA A 141 10.99 -11.98 -3.79
CA ALA A 141 11.52 -11.30 -2.62
C ALA A 141 10.69 -10.08 -2.17
N TYR A 142 10.15 -9.30 -3.11
CA TYR A 142 9.29 -8.16 -2.77
C TYR A 142 7.99 -8.61 -2.11
N ALA A 143 7.26 -9.54 -2.73
CA ALA A 143 6.02 -10.09 -2.17
C ALA A 143 6.25 -10.69 -0.78
N LEU A 144 7.35 -11.47 -0.63
CA LEU A 144 7.75 -12.05 0.64
C LEU A 144 8.09 -10.98 1.67
N SER A 145 8.85 -9.93 1.31
CA SER A 145 9.20 -8.85 2.23
C SER A 145 7.98 -8.11 2.75
N LYS A 146 6.96 -7.90 1.91
CA LYS A 146 5.70 -7.26 2.31
C LYS A 146 4.88 -8.14 3.26
N TYR A 147 4.82 -9.43 3.00
CA TYR A 147 4.20 -10.37 3.94
C TYR A 147 4.95 -10.45 5.28
N ILE A 148 6.29 -10.49 5.25
CA ILE A 148 7.08 -10.48 6.48
C ILE A 148 6.87 -9.19 7.27
N SER A 149 6.66 -8.04 6.63
CA SER A 149 6.31 -6.81 7.32
C SER A 149 4.98 -6.93 8.11
N GLU A 150 3.99 -7.67 7.59
CA GLU A 150 2.76 -7.98 8.32
C GLU A 150 3.04 -8.89 9.54
N VAL A 151 3.89 -9.90 9.39
CA VAL A 151 4.30 -10.80 10.50
C VAL A 151 5.09 -10.04 11.58
N ILE A 152 5.96 -9.09 11.18
CA ILE A 152 6.66 -8.22 12.13
C ILE A 152 5.66 -7.38 12.90
N ALA A 153 4.67 -6.80 12.22
CA ALA A 153 3.62 -5.99 12.85
C ALA A 153 2.78 -6.82 13.84
N ASP A 154 2.44 -8.07 13.52
CA ASP A 154 1.79 -9.00 14.48
C ASP A 154 2.62 -9.17 15.75
N SER A 155 3.93 -9.38 15.59
CA SER A 155 4.84 -9.60 16.73
C SER A 155 4.99 -8.34 17.61
N VAL A 156 5.19 -7.17 17.00
CA VAL A 156 5.34 -5.93 17.76
C VAL A 156 4.03 -5.49 18.41
N ALA A 157 2.88 -5.76 17.80
CA ALA A 157 1.58 -5.47 18.39
C ALA A 157 1.31 -6.22 19.70
N VAL A 158 1.82 -7.44 19.84
CA VAL A 158 1.75 -8.21 21.09
C VAL A 158 2.65 -7.59 22.17
N ARG A 159 3.85 -7.14 21.78
CA ARG A 159 4.80 -6.52 22.70
C ARG A 159 4.37 -5.11 23.13
N ASP A 160 3.86 -4.33 22.17
CA ASP A 160 3.54 -2.92 22.34
C ASP A 160 2.05 -2.66 22.10
N PRO A 161 1.17 -3.11 22.99
CA PRO A 161 -0.30 -3.02 22.80
C PRO A 161 -0.85 -1.60 22.85
N GLN A 162 -0.02 -0.62 23.22
CA GLN A 162 -0.37 0.81 23.21
C GLN A 162 -0.26 1.45 21.82
N THR A 163 0.49 0.82 20.92
CA THR A 163 0.64 1.25 19.52
C THR A 163 -0.38 0.54 18.65
N ALA A 164 -1.10 1.28 17.83
CA ALA A 164 -1.95 0.70 16.80
C ALA A 164 -1.16 0.54 15.49
N TRP A 165 -1.22 -0.64 14.91
CA TRP A 165 -0.50 -1.02 13.70
C TRP A 165 -1.49 -1.27 12.58
N VAL A 166 -1.34 -0.57 11.43
CA VAL A 166 -2.25 -0.74 10.29
C VAL A 166 -1.44 -0.99 9.02
N GLY A 167 -1.56 -2.18 8.47
CA GLY A 167 -0.98 -2.56 7.19
C GLY A 167 -1.96 -2.26 6.05
N LEU A 168 -1.51 -1.54 5.03
CA LEU A 168 -2.30 -1.30 3.82
C LEU A 168 -1.74 -2.15 2.68
N ARG A 169 -2.46 -3.19 2.24
CA ARG A 169 -2.17 -3.94 1.02
C ARG A 169 -2.56 -3.10 -0.18
N ILE A 170 -1.59 -2.29 -0.61
CA ILE A 170 -1.78 -1.28 -1.67
C ILE A 170 -1.74 -1.97 -3.03
N ASN A 171 -2.75 -1.70 -3.85
CA ASN A 171 -2.79 -2.12 -5.24
C ASN A 171 -1.86 -1.27 -6.12
N ASN A 172 -1.74 -1.60 -7.41
CA ASN A 172 -0.90 -0.89 -8.37
C ASN A 172 -1.22 0.61 -8.42
N VAL A 173 -0.31 1.44 -7.91
CA VAL A 173 -0.50 2.88 -7.73
C VAL A 173 -0.36 3.63 -9.06
N ILE A 174 -1.41 4.37 -9.43
CA ILE A 174 -1.49 5.19 -10.62
C ILE A 174 -1.59 6.67 -10.22
N PRO A 175 -0.63 7.50 -10.59
CA PRO A 175 -0.74 8.93 -10.38
C PRO A 175 -1.76 9.54 -11.37
N PRO A 176 -2.32 10.74 -11.09
CA PRO A 176 -3.32 11.37 -11.95
C PRO A 176 -2.91 11.57 -13.41
N ASP A 177 -1.61 11.77 -13.65
CA ASP A 177 -1.00 11.90 -14.98
C ASP A 177 -0.65 10.55 -15.64
N GLY A 178 -0.95 9.43 -14.99
CA GLY A 178 -0.62 8.08 -15.43
C GLY A 178 -1.77 7.31 -16.09
N TYR A 179 -2.96 7.90 -16.19
CA TYR A 179 -4.15 7.20 -16.67
C TYR A 179 -4.17 6.98 -18.18
N ASP A 180 -3.49 7.80 -18.98
CA ASP A 180 -3.45 7.64 -20.45
C ASP A 180 -2.92 6.28 -20.88
N ARG A 181 -2.04 5.67 -20.09
CA ARG A 181 -1.55 4.32 -20.34
C ARG A 181 -2.63 3.24 -20.35
N PHE A 182 -3.79 3.45 -19.71
CA PHE A 182 -4.88 2.48 -19.73
C PHE A 182 -5.48 2.32 -21.12
N ARG A 183 -5.44 3.36 -21.95
CA ARG A 183 -5.89 3.31 -23.34
C ARG A 183 -5.08 2.32 -24.16
N ASP A 184 -3.75 2.29 -23.94
CA ASP A 184 -2.86 1.34 -24.61
C ASP A 184 -3.12 -0.11 -24.16
N GLU A 185 -3.61 -0.29 -22.93
CA GLU A 185 -3.94 -1.60 -22.36
C GLU A 185 -5.34 -2.09 -22.81
N TRP A 186 -6.23 -1.21 -23.28
CA TRP A 186 -7.57 -1.59 -23.74
C TRP A 186 -7.55 -2.45 -25.00
N ASP A 187 -6.58 -2.23 -25.88
CA ASP A 187 -6.42 -3.01 -27.11
C ASP A 187 -5.69 -4.35 -26.87
N ASP A 188 -4.97 -4.46 -25.75
CA ASP A 188 -4.27 -5.67 -25.34
C ASP A 188 -4.46 -5.92 -23.83
N PRO A 189 -5.62 -6.45 -23.41
CA PRO A 189 -5.92 -6.67 -21.99
C PRO A 189 -4.99 -7.70 -21.33
N GLY A 190 -4.31 -8.55 -22.11
CA GLY A 190 -3.33 -9.51 -21.60
C GLY A 190 -2.17 -8.87 -20.83
N ARG A 191 -1.83 -7.60 -21.14
CA ARG A 191 -0.76 -6.86 -20.43
C ARG A 191 -1.05 -6.61 -18.95
N SER A 192 -2.31 -6.51 -18.58
CA SER A 192 -2.75 -6.14 -17.23
C SER A 192 -3.38 -7.29 -16.46
N LYS A 193 -3.40 -8.51 -17.02
CA LYS A 193 -4.04 -9.66 -16.37
C LYS A 193 -3.42 -9.98 -15.01
N GLY A 194 -2.11 -9.81 -14.84
CA GLY A 194 -1.35 -10.26 -13.67
C GLY A 194 -1.83 -9.72 -12.33
N ASN A 195 -2.61 -8.64 -12.28
CA ASN A 195 -3.25 -8.12 -11.07
C ASN A 195 -4.77 -7.94 -11.25
N PHE A 196 -5.40 -8.77 -12.05
CA PHE A 196 -6.85 -8.76 -12.30
C PHE A 196 -7.35 -7.38 -12.77
N TRP A 197 -6.57 -6.69 -13.59
CA TRP A 197 -6.85 -5.33 -14.10
C TRP A 197 -7.15 -4.30 -13.02
N SER A 198 -6.73 -4.56 -11.80
CA SER A 198 -6.91 -3.66 -10.66
C SER A 198 -5.87 -2.55 -10.61
N TYR A 199 -6.18 -1.49 -9.88
CA TYR A 199 -5.31 -0.34 -9.64
C TYR A 199 -5.80 0.44 -8.40
N ILE A 200 -5.04 1.46 -8.01
CA ILE A 200 -5.48 2.48 -7.06
C ILE A 200 -4.92 3.84 -7.49
N ASP A 201 -5.73 4.90 -7.41
CA ASP A 201 -5.25 6.27 -7.61
C ASP A 201 -4.31 6.68 -6.46
N ALA A 202 -3.23 7.38 -6.79
CA ALA A 202 -2.26 7.82 -5.78
C ALA A 202 -2.87 8.79 -4.75
N ARG A 203 -3.91 9.55 -5.11
CA ARG A 203 -4.67 10.42 -4.19
C ARG A 203 -5.50 9.60 -3.20
N ASP A 204 -6.08 8.49 -3.66
CA ASP A 204 -6.81 7.55 -2.80
C ASP A 204 -5.88 6.83 -1.82
N VAL A 205 -4.63 6.55 -2.21
CA VAL A 205 -3.61 6.07 -1.26
C VAL A 205 -3.39 7.10 -0.15
N GLY A 206 -3.22 8.37 -0.49
CA GLY A 206 -3.06 9.44 0.51
C GLY A 206 -4.24 9.55 1.47
N THR A 207 -5.49 9.48 0.95
CA THR A 207 -6.69 9.51 1.80
C THR A 207 -6.84 8.24 2.65
N ALA A 208 -6.38 7.07 2.18
CA ALA A 208 -6.37 5.82 2.94
C ALA A 208 -5.40 5.89 4.13
N TYR A 209 -4.18 6.39 3.89
CA TYR A 209 -3.20 6.61 4.96
C TYR A 209 -3.71 7.58 6.03
N ARG A 210 -4.32 8.69 5.60
CA ARG A 210 -4.92 9.64 6.51
C ARG A 210 -6.04 9.00 7.34
N ALA A 211 -6.96 8.29 6.71
CA ALA A 211 -8.08 7.64 7.41
C ALA A 211 -7.59 6.61 8.43
N ALA A 212 -6.58 5.79 8.07
CA ALA A 212 -5.96 4.84 8.98
C ALA A 212 -5.20 5.52 10.13
N LEU A 213 -4.49 6.63 9.86
CA LEU A 213 -3.73 7.38 10.85
C LEU A 213 -4.65 8.09 11.87
N GLU A 214 -5.74 8.68 11.41
CA GLU A 214 -6.72 9.39 12.25
C GLU A 214 -7.75 8.44 12.92
N GLY A 215 -7.76 7.16 12.54
CA GLY A 215 -8.71 6.17 13.05
C GLY A 215 -8.47 5.76 14.51
N THR A 216 -9.36 4.91 15.02
CA THR A 216 -9.37 4.48 16.44
C THR A 216 -9.15 2.98 16.64
N SER A 217 -8.74 2.24 15.61
CA SER A 217 -8.40 0.81 15.75
C SER A 217 -7.25 0.60 16.74
N SER A 218 -7.17 -0.57 17.34
CA SER A 218 -6.11 -1.00 18.25
C SER A 218 -5.51 -2.33 17.77
N GLY A 219 -4.35 -2.69 18.29
CA GLY A 219 -3.64 -3.90 17.88
C GLY A 219 -3.12 -3.81 16.44
N HIS A 220 -3.12 -4.93 15.73
CA HIS A 220 -2.70 -4.97 14.34
C HIS A 220 -3.86 -5.32 13.41
N GLU A 221 -4.06 -4.50 12.38
CA GLU A 221 -5.05 -4.70 11.33
C GLU A 221 -4.38 -4.61 9.95
N VAL A 222 -4.76 -5.49 9.03
CA VAL A 222 -4.36 -5.42 7.62
C VAL A 222 -5.59 -5.16 6.78
N CYS A 223 -5.52 -4.20 5.84
CA CYS A 223 -6.61 -3.83 4.96
C CYS A 223 -6.18 -3.78 3.49
N LEU A 224 -7.02 -4.29 2.60
CA LEU A 224 -6.89 -4.09 1.15
C LEU A 224 -7.33 -2.67 0.77
N ILE A 225 -6.56 -2.02 -0.11
CA ILE A 225 -6.94 -0.75 -0.73
C ILE A 225 -6.74 -0.82 -2.25
N ALA A 226 -7.83 -0.65 -2.98
CA ALA A 226 -7.90 -0.65 -4.43
C ALA A 226 -8.97 0.33 -4.93
N ALA A 227 -8.95 0.68 -6.21
CA ALA A 227 -10.08 1.36 -6.84
C ALA A 227 -11.33 0.47 -6.82
N ALA A 228 -12.51 1.09 -6.86
CA ALA A 228 -13.77 0.34 -6.86
C ALA A 228 -14.02 -0.43 -8.16
N ASP A 229 -13.38 -0.01 -9.24
CA ASP A 229 -13.51 -0.57 -10.58
C ASP A 229 -12.20 -1.17 -11.10
N THR A 230 -12.26 -1.75 -12.29
CA THR A 230 -11.08 -2.19 -13.04
C THR A 230 -10.65 -1.14 -14.06
N ARG A 231 -9.37 -1.14 -14.44
CA ARG A 231 -8.84 -0.31 -15.53
C ARG A 231 -9.14 -0.87 -16.93
N ALA A 232 -9.72 -2.06 -17.01
CA ALA A 232 -10.10 -2.67 -18.26
C ALA A 232 -11.40 -2.07 -18.82
N LYS A 233 -11.51 -2.02 -20.15
CA LYS A 233 -12.73 -1.60 -20.85
C LYS A 233 -13.82 -2.68 -20.80
N ARG A 234 -13.40 -3.96 -20.85
CA ARG A 234 -14.26 -5.15 -20.79
C ARG A 234 -14.62 -5.51 -19.36
N GLY A 235 -15.68 -6.27 -19.17
CA GLY A 235 -16.09 -6.79 -17.88
C GLY A 235 -15.09 -7.78 -17.28
N LEU A 236 -14.92 -7.77 -15.95
CA LEU A 236 -13.97 -8.66 -15.28
C LEU A 236 -14.37 -10.14 -15.45
N ARG A 237 -15.67 -10.47 -15.45
CA ARG A 237 -16.14 -11.85 -15.70
C ARG A 237 -15.64 -12.39 -17.04
N GLU A 238 -15.79 -11.60 -18.09
CA GLU A 238 -15.36 -11.96 -19.45
C GLU A 238 -13.84 -12.17 -19.50
N LEU A 239 -13.09 -11.24 -18.92
CA LEU A 239 -11.63 -11.29 -18.88
C LEU A 239 -11.12 -12.46 -18.05
N MET A 240 -11.72 -12.74 -16.89
CA MET A 240 -11.33 -13.90 -16.08
C MET A 240 -11.59 -15.22 -16.80
N ALA A 241 -12.73 -15.34 -17.47
CA ALA A 241 -13.04 -16.55 -18.25
C ALA A 241 -12.04 -16.76 -19.42
N GLU A 242 -11.62 -15.68 -20.08
CA GLU A 242 -10.69 -15.76 -21.22
C GLU A 242 -9.23 -16.02 -20.79
N PHE A 243 -8.75 -15.32 -19.76
CA PHE A 243 -7.33 -15.33 -19.41
C PHE A 243 -6.96 -16.30 -18.28
N TYR A 244 -7.96 -16.88 -17.58
CA TYR A 244 -7.77 -17.75 -16.41
C TYR A 244 -8.58 -19.04 -16.51
N ASP A 245 -8.46 -19.74 -17.64
CA ASP A 245 -8.99 -21.08 -17.87
C ASP A 245 -10.47 -21.26 -17.50
N GLY A 246 -11.32 -20.34 -17.97
CA GLY A 246 -12.76 -20.40 -17.70
C GLY A 246 -13.17 -20.06 -16.27
N TYR A 247 -12.35 -19.30 -15.54
CA TYR A 247 -12.66 -18.91 -14.17
C TYR A 247 -14.04 -18.21 -14.07
N ASP A 248 -14.91 -18.72 -13.18
CA ASP A 248 -16.28 -18.26 -12.98
C ASP A 248 -16.71 -18.10 -11.49
N ARG A 249 -15.75 -18.20 -10.56
CA ARG A 249 -16.00 -18.14 -9.10
C ARG A 249 -16.22 -16.72 -8.61
N PHE A 250 -17.36 -16.15 -8.96
CA PHE A 250 -17.78 -14.82 -8.52
C PHE A 250 -18.82 -14.89 -7.42
N ALA A 251 -18.80 -13.94 -6.49
CA ALA A 251 -19.87 -13.76 -5.53
C ALA A 251 -21.21 -13.52 -6.25
N SER A 252 -22.33 -13.96 -5.63
CA SER A 252 -23.65 -13.88 -6.25
C SER A 252 -24.12 -12.43 -6.51
N ASP A 253 -23.58 -11.49 -5.73
CA ASP A 253 -23.85 -10.03 -5.82
C ASP A 253 -22.78 -9.27 -6.62
N TYR A 254 -21.85 -9.99 -7.27
CA TYR A 254 -20.81 -9.35 -8.08
C TYR A 254 -21.40 -8.77 -9.37
N GLU A 255 -21.11 -7.51 -9.59
CA GLU A 255 -21.49 -6.76 -10.82
C GLU A 255 -20.25 -6.09 -11.43
N ASP A 256 -20.07 -6.27 -12.75
CA ASP A 256 -19.07 -5.52 -13.50
C ASP A 256 -19.41 -4.02 -13.52
N PRO A 257 -18.45 -3.12 -13.44
CA PRO A 257 -17.01 -3.30 -13.49
C PRO A 257 -16.28 -3.33 -12.12
N ARG A 258 -16.91 -3.85 -11.08
CA ARG A 258 -16.34 -3.92 -9.73
C ARG A 258 -14.95 -4.55 -9.74
N SER A 259 -14.06 -4.05 -8.88
CA SER A 259 -12.72 -4.63 -8.67
C SER A 259 -12.78 -6.07 -8.15
N ALA A 260 -11.71 -6.85 -8.43
CA ALA A 260 -11.51 -8.15 -7.80
C ALA A 260 -11.18 -8.05 -6.29
N PHE A 261 -10.76 -6.89 -5.82
CA PHE A 261 -10.34 -6.64 -4.44
C PHE A 261 -11.49 -6.07 -3.62
N ASP A 262 -11.79 -6.68 -2.46
CA ASP A 262 -12.80 -6.17 -1.54
C ASP A 262 -12.16 -5.27 -0.48
N CYS A 263 -12.54 -4.00 -0.48
CA CYS A 263 -12.07 -3.02 0.49
C CYS A 263 -13.07 -2.79 1.64
N ALA A 264 -14.00 -3.71 1.87
CA ALA A 264 -15.05 -3.57 2.88
C ALA A 264 -14.48 -3.42 4.30
N LYS A 265 -13.38 -4.10 4.62
CA LYS A 265 -12.71 -3.98 5.91
C LYS A 265 -12.17 -2.57 6.15
N MET A 266 -11.51 -1.98 5.15
CA MET A 266 -11.02 -0.59 5.25
C MET A 266 -12.15 0.42 5.45
N LYS A 267 -13.30 0.20 4.78
CA LYS A 267 -14.50 1.00 4.97
C LYS A 267 -15.09 0.83 6.37
N ALA A 268 -15.17 -0.39 6.87
CA ALA A 268 -15.76 -0.69 8.18
C ALA A 268 -14.93 -0.11 9.33
N LEU A 269 -13.58 -0.23 9.27
CA LEU A 269 -12.70 0.21 10.35
C LEU A 269 -12.42 1.72 10.31
N PHE A 270 -12.29 2.31 9.13
CA PHE A 270 -11.77 3.66 8.95
C PHE A 270 -12.69 4.60 8.15
N GLY A 271 -13.87 4.13 7.73
CA GLY A 271 -14.81 4.92 6.93
C GLY A 271 -14.28 5.28 5.53
N TRP A 272 -13.18 4.65 5.08
CA TRP A 272 -12.56 4.96 3.80
C TRP A 272 -13.17 4.16 2.65
N ALA A 273 -13.32 4.82 1.51
CA ALA A 273 -13.61 4.20 0.23
C ALA A 273 -12.88 4.96 -0.89
N PRO A 274 -12.48 4.28 -1.98
CA PRO A 274 -11.83 4.93 -3.12
C PRO A 274 -12.80 5.90 -3.80
N ARG A 275 -12.27 7.02 -4.32
CA ARG A 275 -13.04 8.10 -4.95
C ARG A 275 -12.77 8.24 -6.43
N TYR A 276 -11.58 7.83 -6.89
CA TYR A 276 -11.14 8.06 -8.26
C TYR A 276 -11.34 6.80 -9.09
N SER A 277 -11.96 6.97 -10.27
CA SER A 277 -12.26 5.90 -11.21
C SER A 277 -11.60 6.17 -12.55
N SER A 278 -11.06 5.11 -13.17
CA SER A 278 -10.53 5.17 -14.54
C SER A 278 -11.61 5.55 -15.57
N ARG A 279 -12.85 5.28 -15.25
CA ARG A 279 -14.01 5.53 -16.13
C ARG A 279 -14.46 6.99 -16.13
N SER A 280 -14.13 7.76 -15.09
CA SER A 280 -14.43 9.20 -15.06
C SER A 280 -13.55 10.04 -15.99
N LEU A 281 -12.52 9.43 -16.59
CA LEU A 281 -11.62 10.07 -17.57
C LEU A 281 -12.01 9.81 -19.01
N SER A 282 -13.17 9.21 -19.23
CA SER A 282 -13.70 8.83 -20.55
C SER A 282 -14.51 9.98 -21.15
N CYS A 283 -13.91 11.16 -21.36
CA CYS A 283 -14.52 12.17 -22.23
C CYS A 283 -13.43 13.02 -22.86
#